data_cf4b9935b2954d25a8f714c5261ddfbc
#
_entry.id   cf4b9935b2954d25a8f714c5261ddfbc
#
_cell.length_a   1.000
_cell.length_b   1.000
_cell.length_c   1.000
_cell.angle_alpha   90.00
_cell.angle_beta   90.00
_cell.angle_gamma   90.00
#
_symmetry.space_group_name_H-M   'P 1'
#
loop_
_entity.id
_entity.type
_entity.pdbx_description
1 polymer ?
#
loop_
_entity_poly.entity_id
_entity_poly.type
_entity_poly.pdbx_seq_one_letter_code
_entity_poly.pdbx_strand_id
1 'polypeptide(L)'
;MLKQLYIKNFTLIDELNIALYPGFSVITGETGAGKSIILGAIGLLLGNRADTKAIKAGRDRCVIEAHFDLSRYGMQAFFDDNDIDYDGNDTIIRRELTAAGKSRAFINDTPVPLTRMRELGEQLVDIHSQHQNLLLQKEDFQLNVVDIIAQDNKQLAAYQKDYKSYHQAKVQLENLKEEILKNRENEEFMRFQLKELEDAQLKEGELEQLEQEAETLSHSEDIKTALYEADNALSGDDNSILDKLKTATDQLENIREVYPSMAEISDRMQSSYIELKDIAQEINHSVDSVDFDPNRLETINTRLDQLYTLLQKFRVDSVADLIATRDHIAGQLSSIDGGDEQVEALEKQVAILLEKARKQAALLTAVRQKSAKTIEAEMKQRLVPLGIPNVRFEIAFADKGLSSNGTDKVSFLFSANKSTPLQPVTQVASGGEIARVMLSLKAMISGAVKLPTIIFDEIDTGVSGKIAEKMADIMAEMGHLERQVISITHLPQIAAKGSHHYKVLKEETEQGTISQMKELNSEQRVEEIAQMLSGSDITQAALANARELLRSNCP
;
A
#
# COMPACT_ATOMS: atom_id res chain seq x y z
N MET A 1 -27.35 3.25 11.14
CA MET A 1 -27.64 3.40 12.58
C MET A 1 -27.51 2.06 13.26
N LEU A 2 -26.98 2.01 14.46
CA LEU A 2 -26.84 0.77 15.24
C LEU A 2 -28.23 0.34 15.74
N LYS A 3 -28.75 -0.82 15.30
CA LYS A 3 -30.09 -1.34 15.64
C LYS A 3 -30.03 -2.30 16.82
N GLN A 4 -29.00 -3.11 16.90
CA GLN A 4 -28.86 -4.17 17.89
C GLN A 4 -27.41 -4.39 18.24
N LEU A 5 -27.14 -4.64 19.52
CA LEU A 5 -25.82 -5.01 20.02
C LEU A 5 -25.95 -6.32 20.79
N TYR A 6 -25.23 -7.34 20.33
CA TYR A 6 -25.10 -8.63 20.98
C TYR A 6 -23.68 -8.85 21.50
N ILE A 7 -23.56 -9.21 22.76
CA ILE A 7 -22.27 -9.46 23.42
C ILE A 7 -22.38 -10.77 24.19
N LYS A 8 -21.41 -11.66 24.02
CA LYS A 8 -21.33 -12.93 24.77
C LYS A 8 -19.93 -13.18 25.30
N ASN A 9 -19.84 -13.51 26.61
CA ASN A 9 -18.61 -13.85 27.32
C ASN A 9 -17.53 -12.74 27.22
N PHE A 10 -17.92 -11.48 27.41
CA PHE A 10 -17.00 -10.35 27.35
C PHE A 10 -16.87 -9.70 28.74
N THR A 11 -15.67 -9.74 29.32
CA THR A 11 -15.37 -9.21 30.66
C THR A 11 -16.39 -9.64 31.72
N LEU A 12 -17.25 -8.76 32.20
CA LEU A 12 -18.32 -9.04 33.18
C LEU A 12 -19.67 -9.36 32.53
N ILE A 13 -19.78 -9.37 31.21
CA ILE A 13 -21.01 -9.68 30.48
C ILE A 13 -21.01 -11.17 30.11
N ASP A 14 -21.99 -11.93 30.62
CA ASP A 14 -22.26 -13.29 30.17
C ASP A 14 -22.92 -13.29 28.80
N GLU A 15 -24.08 -12.65 28.72
CA GLU A 15 -24.82 -12.48 27.49
C GLU A 15 -25.66 -11.20 27.59
N LEU A 16 -25.56 -10.37 26.56
CA LEU A 16 -26.32 -9.14 26.38
C LEU A 16 -26.88 -9.11 24.97
N ASN A 17 -28.17 -8.88 24.85
CA ASN A 17 -28.83 -8.61 23.59
C ASN A 17 -29.73 -7.41 23.76
N ILE A 18 -29.38 -6.26 23.16
CA ILE A 18 -30.07 -5.00 23.35
C ILE A 18 -30.42 -4.35 22.02
N ALA A 19 -31.69 -3.94 21.89
CA ALA A 19 -32.12 -3.10 20.79
C ALA A 19 -31.79 -1.64 21.06
N LEU A 20 -31.38 -0.91 20.03
CA LEU A 20 -31.06 0.50 20.07
C LEU A 20 -31.85 1.22 18.98
N TYR A 21 -32.27 2.45 19.25
CA TYR A 21 -33.21 3.18 18.42
C TYR A 21 -32.61 4.46 17.86
N PRO A 22 -33.17 5.00 16.76
CA PRO A 22 -32.82 6.32 16.25
C PRO A 22 -33.10 7.43 17.27
N GLY A 23 -32.48 8.59 17.08
CA GLY A 23 -32.66 9.72 17.95
C GLY A 23 -31.63 9.80 19.08
N PHE A 24 -32.01 10.44 20.20
CA PHE A 24 -31.10 10.63 21.31
C PHE A 24 -31.37 9.60 22.42
N SER A 25 -30.45 8.68 22.61
CA SER A 25 -30.49 7.66 23.68
C SER A 25 -29.50 8.00 24.79
N VAL A 26 -29.80 7.63 26.00
CA VAL A 26 -28.94 7.82 27.17
C VAL A 26 -28.65 6.49 27.86
N ILE A 27 -27.45 6.34 28.38
CA ILE A 27 -27.01 5.19 29.17
C ILE A 27 -26.54 5.71 30.52
N THR A 28 -27.25 5.28 31.59
CA THR A 28 -26.86 5.56 32.97
C THR A 28 -26.39 4.31 33.68
N GLY A 29 -25.96 4.43 34.93
CA GLY A 29 -25.50 3.34 35.77
C GLY A 29 -24.33 3.73 36.65
N GLU A 30 -23.99 2.90 37.62
CA GLU A 30 -22.86 3.13 38.53
C GLU A 30 -21.52 3.26 37.79
N THR A 31 -20.66 4.15 38.31
CA THR A 31 -19.33 4.38 37.78
C THR A 31 -18.44 3.13 37.97
N GLY A 32 -17.67 2.81 36.95
CA GLY A 32 -16.47 1.96 37.08
C GLY A 32 -16.49 0.59 36.46
N ALA A 33 -17.59 0.01 35.93
CA ALA A 33 -17.43 -1.32 35.31
C ALA A 33 -18.35 -1.64 34.13
N GLY A 34 -19.61 -1.19 34.12
CA GLY A 34 -20.52 -1.65 33.06
C GLY A 34 -20.47 -0.78 31.79
N LYS A 35 -20.41 0.54 31.95
CA LYS A 35 -20.47 1.51 30.83
C LYS A 35 -19.23 1.39 29.92
N SER A 36 -18.03 1.38 30.49
CA SER A 36 -16.77 1.22 29.76
C SER A 36 -16.64 -0.16 29.09
N ILE A 37 -17.29 -1.20 29.63
CA ILE A 37 -17.30 -2.54 29.02
C ILE A 37 -18.08 -2.50 27.70
N ILE A 38 -19.25 -1.86 27.65
CA ILE A 38 -20.05 -1.73 26.42
C ILE A 38 -19.25 -0.97 25.35
N LEU A 39 -18.60 0.14 25.73
CA LEU A 39 -17.74 0.89 24.82
C LEU A 39 -16.53 0.06 24.35
N GLY A 40 -15.93 -0.73 25.24
CA GLY A 40 -14.88 -1.65 24.88
C GLY A 40 -15.32 -2.69 23.86
N ALA A 41 -16.54 -3.23 24.00
CA ALA A 41 -17.12 -4.16 23.04
C ALA A 41 -17.36 -3.49 21.67
N ILE A 42 -17.95 -2.29 21.65
CA ILE A 42 -18.13 -1.51 20.41
C ILE A 42 -16.77 -1.19 19.81
N GLY A 43 -15.78 -0.78 20.59
CA GLY A 43 -14.43 -0.50 20.11
C GLY A 43 -13.78 -1.71 19.43
N LEU A 44 -14.04 -2.92 19.89
CA LEU A 44 -13.57 -4.15 19.22
C LEU A 44 -14.24 -4.36 17.87
N LEU A 45 -15.51 -4.06 17.71
CA LEU A 45 -16.22 -4.06 16.42
C LEU A 45 -15.67 -2.99 15.47
N LEU A 46 -15.21 -1.87 16.01
CA LEU A 46 -14.57 -0.80 15.22
C LEU A 46 -13.09 -1.08 14.90
N GLY A 47 -12.62 -2.31 15.11
CA GLY A 47 -11.29 -2.74 14.73
C GLY A 47 -10.17 -2.43 15.73
N ASN A 48 -10.48 -2.13 16.99
CA ASN A 48 -9.47 -1.99 18.04
C ASN A 48 -8.76 -3.32 18.31
N ARG A 49 -7.52 -3.24 18.80
CA ARG A 49 -6.76 -4.43 19.20
C ARG A 49 -7.46 -5.14 20.34
N ALA A 50 -7.56 -6.45 20.23
CA ALA A 50 -8.14 -7.30 21.27
C ALA A 50 -7.06 -7.77 22.26
N ASP A 51 -7.38 -7.77 23.56
CA ASP A 51 -6.64 -8.46 24.60
C ASP A 51 -7.43 -9.73 24.98
N THR A 52 -6.76 -10.87 25.15
CA THR A 52 -7.39 -12.10 25.63
C THR A 52 -8.00 -11.95 27.02
N LYS A 53 -7.51 -11.00 27.83
CA LYS A 53 -8.09 -10.60 29.11
C LYS A 53 -9.53 -10.06 29.01
N ALA A 54 -9.95 -9.66 27.82
CA ALA A 54 -11.30 -9.23 27.55
C ALA A 54 -12.32 -10.39 27.51
N ILE A 55 -11.86 -11.63 27.39
CA ILE A 55 -12.72 -12.82 27.47
C ILE A 55 -13.07 -13.06 28.92
N LYS A 56 -14.35 -13.34 29.20
CA LYS A 56 -14.79 -13.66 30.55
C LYS A 56 -14.02 -14.86 31.13
N ALA A 57 -13.61 -14.77 32.39
CA ALA A 57 -12.87 -15.81 33.06
C ALA A 57 -13.62 -17.18 33.00
N GLY A 58 -12.89 -18.25 32.64
CA GLY A 58 -13.45 -19.59 32.49
C GLY A 58 -14.23 -19.82 31.18
N ARG A 59 -14.17 -18.92 30.22
CA ARG A 59 -14.76 -19.08 28.87
C ARG A 59 -13.68 -19.15 27.80
N ASP A 60 -13.91 -20.00 26.78
CA ASP A 60 -12.98 -20.21 25.69
C ASP A 60 -13.16 -19.23 24.52
N ARG A 61 -14.33 -18.59 24.41
CA ARG A 61 -14.70 -17.74 23.29
C ARG A 61 -15.57 -16.56 23.74
N CYS A 62 -15.25 -15.40 23.17
CA CYS A 62 -16.07 -14.19 23.24
C CYS A 62 -16.61 -13.87 21.85
N VAL A 63 -17.85 -13.43 21.75
CA VAL A 63 -18.50 -12.98 20.51
C VAL A 63 -19.12 -11.62 20.76
N ILE A 64 -18.86 -10.69 19.85
CA ILE A 64 -19.49 -9.37 19.82
C ILE A 64 -20.06 -9.18 18.42
N GLU A 65 -21.31 -8.80 18.31
CA GLU A 65 -22.02 -8.61 17.06
C GLU A 65 -22.87 -7.36 17.12
N ALA A 66 -22.91 -6.62 16.03
CA ALA A 66 -23.75 -5.43 15.92
C ALA A 66 -24.45 -5.41 14.56
N HIS A 67 -25.73 -5.03 14.58
CA HIS A 67 -26.57 -4.88 13.41
C HIS A 67 -26.76 -3.40 13.11
N PHE A 68 -26.54 -3.01 11.86
CA PHE A 68 -26.64 -1.63 11.40
C PHE A 68 -27.65 -1.47 10.27
N ASP A 69 -28.50 -0.46 10.37
CA ASP A 69 -29.26 0.05 9.23
C ASP A 69 -28.42 1.10 8.49
N LEU A 70 -28.01 0.77 7.27
CA LEU A 70 -27.20 1.60 6.38
C LEU A 70 -27.95 2.07 5.13
N SER A 71 -29.26 1.80 5.04
CA SER A 71 -30.09 2.06 3.86
C SER A 71 -30.03 3.54 3.37
N ARG A 72 -29.72 4.48 4.26
CA ARG A 72 -29.70 5.92 3.98
C ARG A 72 -28.31 6.52 3.82
N TYR A 73 -27.25 5.72 3.91
CA TYR A 73 -25.87 6.22 4.00
C TYR A 73 -25.06 6.05 2.73
N GLY A 74 -25.60 5.35 1.71
CA GLY A 74 -24.98 5.23 0.38
C GLY A 74 -23.64 4.48 0.39
N MET A 75 -23.53 3.42 1.19
CA MET A 75 -22.27 2.68 1.41
C MET A 75 -22.05 1.53 0.43
N GLN A 76 -22.92 1.35 -0.56
CA GLN A 76 -22.82 0.28 -1.56
C GLN A 76 -21.41 0.15 -2.16
N ALA A 77 -20.79 1.29 -2.55
CA ALA A 77 -19.47 1.29 -3.16
C ALA A 77 -18.39 0.66 -2.27
N PHE A 78 -18.45 0.86 -0.95
CA PHE A 78 -17.49 0.22 -0.03
C PHE A 78 -17.60 -1.30 -0.07
N PHE A 79 -18.81 -1.84 -0.14
CA PHE A 79 -19.04 -3.29 -0.15
C PHE A 79 -18.64 -3.89 -1.50
N ASP A 80 -18.99 -3.23 -2.61
CA ASP A 80 -18.64 -3.65 -3.96
C ASP A 80 -17.10 -3.65 -4.18
N ASP A 81 -16.40 -2.61 -3.71
CA ASP A 81 -14.94 -2.50 -3.83
C ASP A 81 -14.17 -3.55 -2.98
N ASN A 82 -14.85 -4.19 -2.03
CA ASN A 82 -14.25 -5.17 -1.12
C ASN A 82 -14.81 -6.60 -1.29
N ASP A 83 -15.63 -6.86 -2.31
CA ASP A 83 -16.26 -8.15 -2.57
C ASP A 83 -17.06 -8.69 -1.37
N ILE A 84 -17.81 -7.80 -0.69
CA ILE A 84 -18.66 -8.12 0.46
C ILE A 84 -20.12 -7.93 0.08
N ASP A 85 -20.98 -8.88 0.38
CA ASP A 85 -22.42 -8.74 0.17
C ASP A 85 -22.98 -7.56 0.96
N TYR A 86 -23.76 -6.68 0.29
CA TYR A 86 -24.36 -5.51 0.92
C TYR A 86 -25.81 -5.76 1.26
N ASP A 87 -26.13 -5.71 2.55
CA ASP A 87 -27.49 -5.54 3.05
C ASP A 87 -27.63 -4.20 3.75
N GLY A 88 -28.20 -3.23 3.06
CA GLY A 88 -28.37 -1.87 3.61
C GLY A 88 -29.32 -1.81 4.81
N ASN A 89 -30.27 -2.75 4.94
CA ASN A 89 -31.24 -2.74 6.03
C ASN A 89 -30.72 -3.45 7.29
N ASP A 90 -29.80 -4.41 7.13
CA ASP A 90 -29.27 -5.20 8.24
C ASP A 90 -27.83 -5.63 8.01
N THR A 91 -26.92 -4.66 7.95
CA THR A 91 -25.48 -4.95 7.89
C THR A 91 -24.96 -5.44 9.22
N ILE A 92 -24.41 -6.65 9.25
CA ILE A 92 -23.90 -7.31 10.46
C ILE A 92 -22.38 -7.18 10.54
N ILE A 93 -21.88 -6.69 11.67
CA ILE A 93 -20.45 -6.69 12.00
C ILE A 93 -20.23 -7.59 13.20
N ARG A 94 -19.37 -8.61 13.06
CA ARG A 94 -19.10 -9.57 14.14
C ARG A 94 -17.60 -9.72 14.40
N ARG A 95 -17.26 -9.74 15.67
CA ARG A 95 -15.91 -10.02 16.16
C ARG A 95 -15.92 -11.21 17.09
N GLU A 96 -14.97 -12.13 16.86
CA GLU A 96 -14.79 -13.32 17.68
C GLU A 96 -13.37 -13.40 18.24
N LEU A 97 -13.27 -13.64 19.53
CA LEU A 97 -12.00 -13.82 20.23
C LEU A 97 -11.97 -15.18 20.89
N THR A 98 -10.84 -15.86 20.85
CA THR A 98 -10.64 -17.13 21.57
C THR A 98 -9.54 -17.00 22.62
N ALA A 99 -9.63 -17.81 23.69
CA ALA A 99 -8.61 -17.85 24.75
C ALA A 99 -7.21 -18.23 24.21
N ALA A 100 -7.15 -18.93 23.08
CA ALA A 100 -5.91 -19.24 22.37
C ALA A 100 -5.30 -18.04 21.59
N GLY A 101 -5.84 -16.83 21.77
CA GLY A 101 -5.34 -15.60 21.15
C GLY A 101 -5.76 -15.39 19.69
N LYS A 102 -6.61 -16.25 19.13
CA LYS A 102 -7.13 -16.05 17.76
C LYS A 102 -8.25 -15.01 17.77
N SER A 103 -8.20 -14.09 16.81
CA SER A 103 -9.21 -13.06 16.59
C SER A 103 -9.69 -13.11 15.15
N ARG A 104 -11.02 -13.15 14.96
CA ARG A 104 -11.67 -13.18 13.64
C ARG A 104 -12.65 -12.03 13.53
N ALA A 105 -12.72 -11.42 12.36
CA ALA A 105 -13.63 -10.34 12.03
C ALA A 105 -14.51 -10.74 10.84
N PHE A 106 -15.79 -10.39 10.88
CA PHE A 106 -16.75 -10.71 9.84
C PHE A 106 -17.63 -9.49 9.54
N ILE A 107 -17.95 -9.32 8.26
CA ILE A 107 -18.97 -8.36 7.78
C ILE A 107 -19.94 -9.17 6.92
N ASN A 108 -21.23 -9.16 7.27
CA ASN A 108 -22.28 -9.97 6.61
C ASN A 108 -21.85 -11.43 6.41
N ASP A 109 -21.35 -12.07 7.49
CA ASP A 109 -20.80 -13.42 7.53
C ASP A 109 -19.53 -13.67 6.67
N THR A 110 -19.08 -12.70 5.88
CA THR A 110 -17.83 -12.75 5.14
C THR A 110 -16.65 -12.48 6.09
N PRO A 111 -15.67 -13.40 6.20
CA PRO A 111 -14.48 -13.15 7.01
C PRO A 111 -13.61 -12.06 6.36
N VAL A 112 -13.25 -11.04 7.14
CA VAL A 112 -12.49 -9.88 6.64
C VAL A 112 -11.23 -9.63 7.47
N PRO A 113 -10.18 -9.01 6.88
CA PRO A 113 -9.06 -8.49 7.64
C PRO A 113 -9.50 -7.39 8.63
N LEU A 114 -8.79 -7.25 9.76
CA LEU A 114 -9.10 -6.25 10.77
C LEU A 114 -9.03 -4.81 10.24
N THR A 115 -8.19 -4.55 9.25
CA THR A 115 -8.08 -3.26 8.55
C THR A 115 -9.40 -2.89 7.87
N ARG A 116 -10.05 -3.83 7.18
CA ARG A 116 -11.35 -3.60 6.52
C ARG A 116 -12.47 -3.36 7.52
N MET A 117 -12.48 -4.14 8.62
CA MET A 117 -13.43 -3.89 9.70
C MET A 117 -13.27 -2.49 10.30
N ARG A 118 -12.02 -2.02 10.44
CA ARG A 118 -11.73 -0.66 10.94
C ARG A 118 -12.19 0.42 9.96
N GLU A 119 -11.90 0.27 8.67
CA GLU A 119 -12.31 1.21 7.62
C GLU A 119 -13.83 1.36 7.58
N LEU A 120 -14.58 0.26 7.71
CA LEU A 120 -16.04 0.33 7.82
C LEU A 120 -16.47 0.94 9.15
N GLY A 121 -15.88 0.50 10.26
CA GLY A 121 -16.22 0.96 11.60
C GLY A 121 -16.09 2.48 11.76
N GLU A 122 -15.05 3.09 11.22
CA GLU A 122 -14.81 4.53 11.23
C GLU A 122 -15.90 5.33 10.47
N GLN A 123 -16.59 4.67 9.52
CA GLN A 123 -17.71 5.25 8.78
C GLN A 123 -19.06 5.02 9.48
N LEU A 124 -19.15 4.12 10.45
CA LEU A 124 -20.39 3.74 11.11
C LEU A 124 -20.60 4.40 12.47
N VAL A 125 -19.55 4.46 13.27
CA VAL A 125 -19.64 4.92 14.67
C VAL A 125 -18.48 5.85 15.00
N ASP A 126 -18.84 7.02 15.51
CA ASP A 126 -17.89 7.97 16.09
C ASP A 126 -18.05 7.95 17.61
N ILE A 127 -17.05 7.44 18.32
CA ILE A 127 -17.04 7.40 19.79
C ILE A 127 -16.25 8.59 20.30
N HIS A 128 -16.89 9.48 21.05
CA HIS A 128 -16.22 10.60 21.69
C HIS A 128 -16.06 10.36 23.20
N SER A 129 -14.84 10.22 23.67
CA SER A 129 -14.45 10.05 25.07
C SER A 129 -13.42 11.10 25.50
N GLN A 130 -13.15 11.19 26.80
CA GLN A 130 -12.10 12.08 27.32
C GLN A 130 -10.72 11.88 26.65
N HIS A 131 -10.40 10.64 26.23
CA HIS A 131 -9.15 10.34 25.53
C HIS A 131 -9.13 10.82 24.08
N GLN A 132 -10.29 11.05 23.46
CA GLN A 132 -10.39 11.55 22.08
C GLN A 132 -10.24 13.07 21.96
N ASN A 133 -10.15 13.81 23.06
CA ASN A 133 -9.70 15.20 23.03
C ASN A 133 -8.33 15.36 22.37
N LEU A 134 -7.52 14.27 22.30
CA LEU A 134 -6.29 14.17 21.53
C LEU A 134 -6.48 14.32 20.01
N LEU A 135 -7.70 14.10 19.47
CA LEU A 135 -7.95 14.31 18.03
C LEU A 135 -7.86 15.79 17.66
N LEU A 136 -8.25 16.71 18.57
CA LEU A 136 -8.03 18.14 18.35
C LEU A 136 -6.56 18.51 18.23
N GLN A 137 -5.64 17.66 18.71
CA GLN A 137 -4.19 17.87 18.58
C GLN A 137 -3.67 17.54 17.20
N LYS A 138 -4.42 16.76 16.40
CA LYS A 138 -4.00 16.38 15.04
C LYS A 138 -4.33 17.50 14.07
N GLU A 139 -3.32 18.03 13.39
CA GLU A 139 -3.48 19.07 12.36
C GLU A 139 -4.44 18.63 11.23
N ASP A 140 -4.35 17.37 10.81
CA ASP A 140 -5.22 16.80 9.78
C ASP A 140 -6.69 16.79 10.21
N PHE A 141 -6.98 16.57 11.50
CA PHE A 141 -8.35 16.64 12.01
C PHE A 141 -8.91 18.05 11.91
N GLN A 142 -8.13 19.07 12.30
CA GLN A 142 -8.57 20.45 12.27
C GLN A 142 -8.81 20.95 10.85
N LEU A 143 -7.92 20.58 9.92
CA LEU A 143 -8.09 20.85 8.50
C LEU A 143 -9.33 20.16 7.94
N ASN A 144 -9.54 18.88 8.26
CA ASN A 144 -10.70 18.12 7.81
C ASN A 144 -12.03 18.72 8.30
N VAL A 145 -12.08 19.24 9.52
CA VAL A 145 -13.26 19.97 10.02
C VAL A 145 -13.60 21.18 9.13
N VAL A 146 -12.57 21.94 8.72
CA VAL A 146 -12.77 23.09 7.83
C VAL A 146 -13.26 22.63 6.46
N ASP A 147 -12.65 21.59 5.88
CA ASP A 147 -13.00 21.06 4.56
C ASP A 147 -14.44 20.50 4.53
N ILE A 148 -14.84 19.76 5.58
CA ILE A 148 -16.22 19.25 5.73
C ILE A 148 -17.25 20.38 5.70
N ILE A 149 -17.01 21.45 6.45
CA ILE A 149 -17.93 22.58 6.54
C ILE A 149 -17.87 23.46 5.28
N ALA A 150 -16.69 23.54 4.68
CA ALA A 150 -16.49 24.21 3.40
C ALA A 150 -17.18 23.52 2.23
N GLN A 151 -17.45 22.22 2.33
CA GLN A 151 -17.97 21.38 1.24
C GLN A 151 -17.10 21.52 -0.03
N ASP A 152 -15.79 21.62 0.16
CA ASP A 152 -14.81 21.95 -0.89
C ASP A 152 -14.29 20.74 -1.68
N ASN A 153 -14.97 19.59 -1.60
CA ASN A 153 -14.58 18.34 -2.25
C ASN A 153 -14.21 18.51 -3.73
N LYS A 154 -14.89 19.42 -4.46
CA LYS A 154 -14.59 19.68 -5.88
C LYS A 154 -13.25 20.41 -6.04
N GLN A 155 -13.00 21.42 -5.21
CA GLN A 155 -11.75 22.18 -5.22
C GLN A 155 -10.58 21.33 -4.77
N LEU A 156 -10.77 20.54 -3.72
CA LEU A 156 -9.79 19.58 -3.21
C LEU A 156 -9.43 18.53 -4.27
N ALA A 157 -10.42 17.94 -4.95
CA ALA A 157 -10.19 16.97 -6.01
C ALA A 157 -9.46 17.59 -7.22
N ALA A 158 -9.80 18.82 -7.61
CA ALA A 158 -9.10 19.55 -8.67
C ALA A 158 -7.64 19.82 -8.29
N TYR A 159 -7.38 20.27 -7.07
CA TYR A 159 -6.04 20.45 -6.55
C TYR A 159 -5.24 19.14 -6.51
N GLN A 160 -5.81 18.07 -5.98
CA GLN A 160 -5.15 16.76 -5.87
C GLN A 160 -4.73 16.21 -7.23
N LYS A 161 -5.56 16.40 -8.26
CA LYS A 161 -5.22 16.03 -9.63
C LYS A 161 -3.97 16.77 -10.13
N ASP A 162 -3.95 18.11 -9.97
CA ASP A 162 -2.83 18.93 -10.42
C ASP A 162 -1.57 18.70 -9.57
N TYR A 163 -1.71 18.51 -8.27
CA TYR A 163 -0.62 18.15 -7.37
C TYR A 163 0.01 16.79 -7.71
N LYS A 164 -0.82 15.78 -8.01
CA LYS A 164 -0.34 14.45 -8.41
C LYS A 164 0.49 14.55 -9.70
N SER A 165 0.02 15.32 -10.69
CA SER A 165 0.76 15.53 -11.94
C SER A 165 2.09 16.23 -11.70
N TYR A 166 2.11 17.28 -10.87
CA TYR A 166 3.33 17.98 -10.46
C TYR A 166 4.31 17.04 -9.74
N HIS A 167 3.81 16.28 -8.76
CA HIS A 167 4.65 15.39 -7.96
C HIS A 167 5.27 14.27 -8.80
N GLN A 168 4.51 13.70 -9.73
CA GLN A 168 5.01 12.68 -10.66
C GLN A 168 6.12 13.25 -11.56
N ALA A 169 5.89 14.42 -12.16
CA ALA A 169 6.90 15.07 -13.01
C ALA A 169 8.16 15.46 -12.20
N LYS A 170 8.00 15.91 -10.97
CA LYS A 170 9.13 16.23 -10.07
C LYS A 170 9.98 15.00 -9.76
N VAL A 171 9.34 13.86 -9.41
CA VAL A 171 10.05 12.61 -9.15
C VAL A 171 10.77 12.10 -10.41
N GLN A 172 10.14 12.21 -11.58
CA GLN A 172 10.78 11.86 -12.85
C GLN A 172 12.03 12.72 -13.11
N LEU A 173 11.95 14.04 -12.87
CA LEU A 173 13.08 14.95 -13.01
C LEU A 173 14.23 14.60 -12.04
N GLU A 174 13.92 14.32 -10.78
CA GLU A 174 14.91 13.94 -9.77
C GLU A 174 15.61 12.62 -10.16
N ASN A 175 14.86 11.61 -10.59
CA ASN A 175 15.40 10.33 -11.06
C ASN A 175 16.31 10.50 -12.29
N LEU A 176 15.86 11.28 -13.28
CA LEU A 176 16.63 11.54 -14.49
C LEU A 176 17.96 12.25 -14.16
N LYS A 177 17.91 13.27 -13.28
CA LYS A 177 19.13 13.97 -12.84
C LYS A 177 20.10 13.04 -12.10
N GLU A 178 19.58 12.15 -11.26
CA GLU A 178 20.42 11.18 -10.55
C GLU A 178 21.05 10.15 -11.50
N GLU A 179 20.31 9.69 -12.50
CA GLU A 179 20.80 8.78 -13.53
C GLU A 179 21.89 9.42 -14.38
N ILE A 180 21.69 10.66 -14.86
CA ILE A 180 22.68 11.41 -15.62
C ILE A 180 23.95 11.65 -14.78
N LEU A 181 23.80 11.98 -13.49
CA LEU A 181 24.95 12.20 -12.61
C LEU A 181 25.79 10.94 -12.45
N LYS A 182 25.16 9.79 -12.21
CA LYS A 182 25.86 8.49 -12.13
C LYS A 182 26.56 8.12 -13.43
N ASN A 183 25.91 8.40 -14.55
CA ASN A 183 26.50 8.12 -15.86
C ASN A 183 27.70 9.06 -16.17
N ARG A 184 27.61 10.34 -15.78
CA ARG A 184 28.73 11.29 -15.96
C ARG A 184 29.97 10.93 -15.15
N GLU A 185 29.85 10.36 -13.96
CA GLU A 185 31.00 9.93 -13.15
C GLU A 185 31.88 8.88 -13.88
N ASN A 186 31.30 8.11 -14.79
CA ASN A 186 31.97 7.06 -15.56
C ASN A 186 32.12 7.38 -17.06
N GLU A 187 31.72 8.59 -17.49
CA GLU A 187 31.63 8.93 -18.91
C GLU A 187 32.97 8.76 -19.67
N GLU A 188 34.07 9.28 -19.12
CA GLU A 188 35.38 9.15 -19.75
C GLU A 188 35.81 7.69 -19.90
N PHE A 189 35.55 6.88 -18.89
CA PHE A 189 35.84 5.46 -18.91
C PHE A 189 34.97 4.72 -19.93
N MET A 190 33.67 5.02 -19.98
CA MET A 190 32.76 4.45 -20.97
C MET A 190 33.12 4.85 -22.40
N ARG A 191 33.50 6.11 -22.64
CA ARG A 191 33.99 6.56 -23.96
C ARG A 191 35.27 5.83 -24.40
N PHE A 192 36.18 5.59 -23.44
CA PHE A 192 37.38 4.79 -23.70
C PHE A 192 37.02 3.34 -24.05
N GLN A 193 36.16 2.69 -23.29
CA GLN A 193 35.70 1.34 -23.55
C GLN A 193 34.94 1.20 -24.89
N LEU A 194 34.06 2.14 -25.18
CA LEU A 194 33.34 2.15 -26.45
C LEU A 194 34.28 2.23 -27.63
N LYS A 195 35.24 3.16 -27.59
CA LYS A 195 36.22 3.33 -28.63
C LYS A 195 37.04 2.05 -28.85
N GLU A 196 37.49 1.39 -27.81
CA GLU A 196 38.25 0.14 -27.89
C GLU A 196 37.45 -0.99 -28.58
N LEU A 197 36.14 -1.10 -28.25
CA LEU A 197 35.24 -2.08 -28.86
C LEU A 197 34.90 -1.73 -30.33
N GLU A 198 34.78 -0.44 -30.65
CA GLU A 198 34.57 0.03 -32.02
C GLU A 198 35.83 -0.18 -32.89
N ASP A 199 37.00 0.18 -32.38
CA ASP A 199 38.27 0.02 -33.06
C ASP A 199 38.58 -1.48 -33.33
N ALA A 200 38.08 -2.37 -32.49
CA ALA A 200 38.18 -3.81 -32.63
C ALA A 200 37.40 -4.39 -33.84
N GLN A 201 36.43 -3.67 -34.40
CA GLN A 201 35.64 -4.09 -35.57
C GLN A 201 35.07 -5.51 -35.45
N LEU A 202 34.44 -5.81 -34.32
CA LEU A 202 33.92 -7.13 -33.97
C LEU A 202 32.87 -7.62 -34.97
N LYS A 203 32.97 -8.92 -35.33
CA LYS A 203 32.01 -9.61 -36.20
C LYS A 203 31.51 -10.86 -35.49
N GLU A 204 30.19 -11.07 -35.56
CA GLU A 204 29.56 -12.25 -34.97
C GLU A 204 30.07 -13.54 -35.66
N GLY A 205 30.43 -14.56 -34.88
CA GLY A 205 30.94 -15.82 -35.36
C GLY A 205 32.42 -15.77 -35.83
N GLU A 206 33.11 -14.61 -35.72
CA GLU A 206 34.51 -14.47 -36.16
C GLU A 206 35.47 -15.35 -35.36
N LEU A 207 35.22 -15.49 -34.04
CA LEU A 207 36.11 -16.26 -33.16
C LEU A 207 36.15 -17.72 -33.56
N GLU A 208 35.00 -18.35 -33.71
CA GLU A 208 34.87 -19.77 -34.05
C GLU A 208 35.43 -20.06 -35.44
N GLN A 209 35.23 -19.14 -36.39
CA GLN A 209 35.79 -19.28 -37.73
C GLN A 209 37.32 -19.22 -37.73
N LEU A 210 37.90 -18.25 -36.99
CA LEU A 210 39.33 -18.10 -36.90
C LEU A 210 39.98 -19.24 -36.12
N GLU A 211 39.35 -19.77 -35.08
CA GLU A 211 39.84 -20.95 -34.36
C GLU A 211 39.89 -22.17 -35.28
N GLN A 212 38.83 -22.42 -36.05
CA GLN A 212 38.79 -23.53 -36.99
C GLN A 212 39.83 -23.37 -38.11
N GLU A 213 40.02 -22.14 -38.66
CA GLU A 213 41.05 -21.85 -39.68
C GLU A 213 42.45 -22.02 -39.10
N ALA A 214 42.70 -21.54 -37.87
CA ALA A 214 43.99 -21.68 -37.19
C ALA A 214 44.36 -23.16 -36.94
N GLU A 215 43.39 -23.96 -36.48
CA GLU A 215 43.56 -25.39 -36.26
C GLU A 215 43.96 -26.11 -37.57
N THR A 216 43.24 -25.82 -38.66
CA THR A 216 43.53 -26.38 -39.97
C THR A 216 44.91 -25.98 -40.46
N LEU A 217 45.30 -24.70 -40.37
CA LEU A 217 46.59 -24.20 -40.81
C LEU A 217 47.77 -24.70 -39.94
N SER A 218 47.53 -24.85 -38.61
CA SER A 218 48.59 -25.36 -37.71
C SER A 218 49.00 -26.82 -38.00
N HIS A 219 48.02 -27.62 -38.48
CA HIS A 219 48.25 -28.99 -38.85
C HIS A 219 48.60 -29.18 -40.34
N SER A 220 48.62 -28.10 -41.14
CA SER A 220 48.80 -28.17 -42.58
C SER A 220 50.20 -28.74 -42.97
N GLU A 221 51.25 -28.48 -42.20
CA GLU A 221 52.61 -29.04 -42.42
C GLU A 221 52.63 -30.56 -42.19
N ASP A 222 52.02 -31.02 -41.08
CA ASP A 222 51.91 -32.45 -40.75
C ASP A 222 51.06 -33.18 -41.80
N ILE A 223 49.90 -32.56 -42.17
CA ILE A 223 49.03 -33.12 -43.22
C ILE A 223 49.72 -33.22 -44.55
N LYS A 224 50.43 -32.15 -44.95
CA LYS A 224 51.18 -32.12 -46.23
C LYS A 224 52.29 -33.13 -46.24
N THR A 225 53.04 -33.26 -45.14
CA THR A 225 54.11 -34.26 -44.98
C THR A 225 53.52 -35.67 -45.08
N ALA A 226 52.48 -35.99 -44.38
CA ALA A 226 51.82 -37.31 -44.40
C ALA A 226 51.26 -37.65 -45.80
N LEU A 227 50.65 -36.69 -46.48
CA LEU A 227 50.15 -36.88 -47.84
C LEU A 227 51.30 -37.06 -48.85
N TYR A 228 52.37 -36.29 -48.73
CA TYR A 228 53.57 -36.39 -49.58
C TYR A 228 54.24 -37.73 -49.38
N GLU A 229 54.43 -38.21 -48.15
CA GLU A 229 55.01 -39.54 -47.87
C GLU A 229 54.15 -40.67 -48.46
N ALA A 230 52.82 -40.54 -48.36
CA ALA A 230 51.88 -41.51 -48.93
C ALA A 230 51.93 -41.51 -50.49
N ASP A 231 51.94 -40.33 -51.11
CA ASP A 231 52.09 -40.19 -52.58
C ASP A 231 53.38 -40.75 -53.04
N ASN A 232 54.49 -40.39 -52.38
CA ASN A 232 55.84 -40.90 -52.74
C ASN A 232 55.95 -42.43 -52.61
N ALA A 233 55.33 -43.02 -51.58
CA ALA A 233 55.27 -44.47 -51.41
C ALA A 233 54.46 -45.17 -52.52
N LEU A 234 53.35 -44.55 -52.96
CA LEU A 234 52.48 -45.11 -53.99
C LEU A 234 53.01 -44.87 -55.41
N SER A 235 53.49 -43.66 -55.73
CA SER A 235 53.77 -43.16 -57.08
C SER A 235 55.18 -42.60 -57.27
N GLY A 236 56.08 -42.58 -56.26
CA GLY A 236 57.44 -41.98 -56.33
C GLY A 236 58.36 -42.62 -57.35
N ASP A 237 59.46 -41.86 -57.67
CA ASP A 237 60.43 -42.29 -58.61
C ASP A 237 61.23 -43.55 -58.12
N ASP A 238 61.48 -44.49 -58.96
CA ASP A 238 62.26 -45.75 -58.76
C ASP A 238 61.69 -46.63 -57.58
N ASN A 239 60.88 -47.61 -57.94
CA ASN A 239 60.41 -48.66 -57.01
C ASN A 239 59.15 -48.41 -56.22
N SER A 240 58.25 -47.62 -56.75
CA SER A 240 56.90 -47.35 -56.14
C SER A 240 56.05 -48.63 -56.00
N ILE A 241 55.08 -48.58 -55.11
CA ILE A 241 54.10 -49.69 -54.90
C ILE A 241 53.37 -49.99 -56.25
N LEU A 242 52.97 -48.94 -56.96
CA LEU A 242 52.26 -49.06 -58.23
C LEU A 242 53.14 -49.71 -59.32
N ASP A 243 54.43 -49.34 -59.38
CA ASP A 243 55.38 -49.95 -60.36
C ASP A 243 55.62 -51.41 -60.07
N LYS A 244 55.81 -51.77 -58.80
CA LYS A 244 55.99 -53.16 -58.37
C LYS A 244 54.74 -53.99 -58.64
N LEU A 245 53.54 -53.42 -58.30
CA LEU A 245 52.30 -54.10 -58.51
C LEU A 245 52.04 -54.30 -59.99
N LYS A 246 52.32 -53.29 -60.83
CA LYS A 246 52.24 -53.40 -62.30
C LYS A 246 53.15 -54.47 -62.86
N THR A 247 54.39 -54.44 -62.43
CA THR A 247 55.38 -55.46 -62.88
C THR A 247 54.93 -56.87 -62.49
N ALA A 248 54.47 -57.05 -61.28
CA ALA A 248 53.95 -58.35 -60.83
C ALA A 248 52.68 -58.78 -61.59
N THR A 249 51.81 -57.84 -61.91
CA THR A 249 50.59 -58.09 -62.71
C THR A 249 50.92 -58.47 -64.10
N ASP A 250 51.83 -57.73 -64.74
CA ASP A 250 52.32 -58.06 -66.14
C ASP A 250 52.99 -59.44 -66.19
N GLN A 251 53.78 -59.82 -65.16
CA GLN A 251 54.37 -61.16 -65.09
C GLN A 251 53.34 -62.28 -64.96
N LEU A 252 52.29 -62.09 -64.16
CA LEU A 252 51.22 -63.08 -64.04
C LEU A 252 50.37 -63.16 -65.32
N GLU A 253 50.11 -62.04 -65.98
CA GLU A 253 49.37 -62.01 -67.25
C GLU A 253 50.13 -62.76 -68.35
N ASN A 254 51.48 -62.64 -68.43
CA ASN A 254 52.33 -63.35 -69.40
C ASN A 254 52.23 -64.89 -69.25
N ILE A 255 51.94 -65.40 -68.06
CA ILE A 255 51.83 -66.86 -67.85
C ILE A 255 50.39 -67.35 -67.87
N ARG A 256 49.38 -66.46 -68.01
CA ARG A 256 47.95 -66.74 -67.98
C ARG A 256 47.49 -67.84 -68.94
N GLU A 257 48.05 -67.79 -70.18
CA GLU A 257 47.69 -68.78 -71.16
C GLU A 257 48.36 -70.18 -70.92
N VAL A 258 49.52 -70.16 -70.26
CA VAL A 258 50.29 -71.37 -69.96
C VAL A 258 49.87 -72.04 -68.65
N TYR A 259 49.34 -71.23 -67.67
CA TYR A 259 48.93 -71.71 -66.35
C TYR A 259 47.57 -71.07 -65.92
N PRO A 260 46.48 -71.63 -66.46
CA PRO A 260 45.10 -71.02 -66.30
C PRO A 260 44.65 -70.83 -64.89
N SER A 261 45.20 -71.59 -63.91
CA SER A 261 44.83 -71.42 -62.48
C SER A 261 45.23 -70.07 -61.89
N MET A 262 46.11 -69.29 -62.59
CA MET A 262 46.50 -67.95 -62.17
C MET A 262 45.67 -66.84 -62.76
N ALA A 263 44.73 -67.14 -63.67
CA ALA A 263 43.92 -66.12 -64.31
C ALA A 263 43.12 -65.27 -63.33
N GLU A 264 42.43 -65.91 -62.35
CA GLU A 264 41.68 -65.20 -61.34
C GLU A 264 42.57 -64.31 -60.44
N ILE A 265 43.76 -64.76 -60.10
CA ILE A 265 44.75 -64.01 -59.33
C ILE A 265 45.26 -62.82 -60.13
N SER A 266 45.56 -62.99 -61.45
CA SER A 266 45.93 -61.88 -62.32
C SER A 266 44.86 -60.80 -62.41
N ASP A 267 43.56 -61.19 -62.62
CA ASP A 267 42.46 -60.25 -62.68
C ASP A 267 42.28 -59.50 -61.36
N ARG A 268 42.46 -60.13 -60.21
CA ARG A 268 42.39 -59.48 -58.87
C ARG A 268 43.58 -58.52 -58.66
N MET A 269 44.79 -58.88 -59.10
CA MET A 269 45.95 -57.98 -59.03
C MET A 269 45.77 -56.78 -59.97
N GLN A 270 45.25 -56.95 -61.15
CA GLN A 270 44.90 -55.86 -62.06
C GLN A 270 43.88 -54.93 -61.49
N SER A 271 42.82 -55.45 -60.84
CA SER A 271 41.83 -54.64 -60.15
C SER A 271 42.45 -53.84 -59.01
N SER A 272 43.34 -54.46 -58.19
CA SER A 272 44.04 -53.80 -57.11
C SER A 272 45.00 -52.69 -57.62
N TYR A 273 45.61 -52.90 -58.76
CA TYR A 273 46.46 -51.88 -59.40
C TYR A 273 45.63 -50.65 -59.81
N ILE A 274 44.46 -50.84 -60.41
CA ILE A 274 43.59 -49.75 -60.81
C ILE A 274 43.12 -48.98 -59.59
N GLU A 275 42.62 -49.67 -58.55
CA GLU A 275 42.19 -49.07 -57.32
C GLU A 275 43.25 -48.23 -56.59
N LEU A 276 44.50 -48.83 -56.46
CA LEU A 276 45.62 -48.10 -55.83
C LEU A 276 46.05 -46.90 -56.66
N LYS A 277 45.96 -47.00 -58.04
CA LYS A 277 46.26 -45.86 -58.90
C LYS A 277 45.29 -44.71 -58.73
N ASP A 278 44.00 -45.00 -58.59
CA ASP A 278 42.99 -43.97 -58.31
C ASP A 278 43.19 -43.32 -56.92
N ILE A 279 43.48 -44.12 -55.87
CA ILE A 279 43.83 -43.61 -54.54
C ILE A 279 45.05 -42.71 -54.61
N ALA A 280 46.12 -43.11 -55.38
CA ALA A 280 47.30 -42.27 -55.50
C ALA A 280 47.00 -40.94 -56.21
N GLN A 281 46.12 -40.92 -57.20
CA GLN A 281 45.67 -39.68 -57.86
C GLN A 281 44.93 -38.77 -56.92
N GLU A 282 43.99 -39.32 -56.06
CA GLU A 282 43.30 -38.56 -55.08
C GLU A 282 44.21 -37.95 -54.00
N ILE A 283 45.23 -38.73 -53.53
CA ILE A 283 46.23 -38.25 -52.59
C ILE A 283 47.04 -37.13 -53.22
N ASN A 284 47.54 -37.30 -54.46
CA ASN A 284 48.32 -36.30 -55.19
C ASN A 284 47.52 -34.98 -55.35
N HIS A 285 46.23 -35.07 -55.70
CA HIS A 285 45.41 -33.92 -55.81
C HIS A 285 45.23 -33.24 -54.44
N SER A 286 45.11 -34.02 -53.33
CA SER A 286 45.02 -33.50 -51.96
C SER A 286 46.33 -32.82 -51.52
N VAL A 287 47.48 -33.31 -51.86
CA VAL A 287 48.81 -32.64 -51.62
C VAL A 287 48.84 -31.23 -52.20
N ASP A 288 48.32 -31.06 -53.44
CA ASP A 288 48.26 -29.75 -54.10
C ASP A 288 47.25 -28.81 -53.52
N SER A 289 46.20 -29.32 -52.86
CA SER A 289 45.13 -28.55 -52.28
C SER A 289 45.39 -28.03 -50.85
N VAL A 290 46.39 -28.56 -50.14
CA VAL A 290 46.80 -28.10 -48.80
C VAL A 290 47.66 -26.86 -48.90
N ASP A 291 47.03 -25.68 -48.70
CA ASP A 291 47.77 -24.42 -48.63
C ASP A 291 48.47 -24.29 -47.27
N PHE A 292 49.77 -24.14 -47.30
CA PHE A 292 50.58 -23.80 -46.12
C PHE A 292 50.99 -22.33 -46.22
N ASP A 293 50.26 -21.47 -45.49
CA ASP A 293 50.55 -20.03 -45.41
C ASP A 293 50.85 -19.63 -43.95
N PRO A 294 52.14 -19.60 -43.57
CA PRO A 294 52.54 -19.20 -42.21
C PRO A 294 52.22 -17.74 -41.90
N ASN A 295 52.15 -16.84 -42.86
CA ASN A 295 51.83 -15.45 -42.64
C ASN A 295 50.34 -15.30 -42.31
N ARG A 296 49.48 -16.13 -42.94
CA ARG A 296 48.05 -16.18 -42.65
C ARG A 296 47.82 -16.69 -41.24
N LEU A 297 48.49 -17.74 -40.80
CA LEU A 297 48.40 -18.30 -39.46
C LEU A 297 48.82 -17.27 -38.40
N GLU A 298 49.94 -16.55 -38.61
CA GLU A 298 50.40 -15.48 -37.72
C GLU A 298 49.35 -14.35 -37.61
N THR A 299 48.74 -13.98 -38.72
CA THR A 299 47.68 -12.96 -38.77
C THR A 299 46.47 -13.41 -37.96
N ILE A 300 46.05 -14.67 -38.13
CA ILE A 300 44.91 -15.25 -37.38
C ILE A 300 45.19 -15.28 -35.87
N ASN A 301 46.38 -15.79 -35.50
CA ASN A 301 46.75 -15.85 -34.07
C ASN A 301 46.78 -14.46 -33.43
N THR A 302 47.30 -13.46 -34.11
CA THR A 302 47.27 -12.07 -33.63
C THR A 302 45.85 -11.58 -33.44
N ARG A 303 44.94 -11.93 -34.34
CA ARG A 303 43.51 -11.55 -34.23
C ARG A 303 42.81 -12.31 -33.11
N LEU A 304 43.06 -13.58 -32.94
CA LEU A 304 42.55 -14.39 -31.83
C LEU A 304 43.01 -13.84 -30.48
N ASP A 305 44.28 -13.50 -30.34
CA ASP A 305 44.83 -12.88 -29.11
C ASP A 305 44.14 -11.57 -28.78
N GLN A 306 43.83 -10.75 -29.79
CA GLN A 306 43.05 -9.52 -29.60
C GLN A 306 41.64 -9.82 -29.08
N LEU A 307 40.94 -10.79 -29.70
CA LEU A 307 39.59 -11.16 -29.30
C LEU A 307 39.56 -11.75 -27.88
N TYR A 308 40.45 -12.66 -27.54
CA TYR A 308 40.54 -13.23 -26.18
C TYR A 308 40.89 -12.17 -25.14
N THR A 309 41.76 -11.23 -25.45
CA THR A 309 42.10 -10.12 -24.58
C THR A 309 40.86 -9.27 -24.26
N LEU A 310 40.02 -8.99 -25.26
CA LEU A 310 38.78 -8.26 -25.09
C LEU A 310 37.76 -9.07 -24.28
N LEU A 311 37.58 -10.36 -24.58
CA LEU A 311 36.67 -11.23 -23.82
C LEU A 311 37.05 -11.27 -22.33
N GLN A 312 38.33 -11.44 -22.04
CA GLN A 312 38.84 -11.44 -20.67
C GLN A 312 38.64 -10.08 -19.97
N LYS A 313 38.95 -8.98 -20.66
CA LYS A 313 38.86 -7.62 -20.14
C LYS A 313 37.41 -7.25 -19.80
N PHE A 314 36.48 -7.57 -20.68
CA PHE A 314 35.07 -7.28 -20.50
C PHE A 314 34.31 -8.38 -19.72
N ARG A 315 35.01 -9.50 -19.41
CA ARG A 315 34.46 -10.64 -18.65
C ARG A 315 33.18 -11.21 -19.28
N VAL A 316 33.25 -11.43 -20.57
CA VAL A 316 32.18 -12.02 -21.38
C VAL A 316 32.70 -13.27 -22.11
N ASP A 317 31.78 -14.15 -22.50
CA ASP A 317 32.15 -15.48 -23.02
C ASP A 317 32.12 -15.55 -24.55
N SER A 318 31.54 -14.56 -25.23
CA SER A 318 31.43 -14.57 -26.70
C SER A 318 31.61 -13.19 -27.32
N VAL A 319 31.96 -13.17 -28.64
CA VAL A 319 32.03 -11.94 -29.43
C VAL A 319 30.65 -11.26 -29.53
N ALA A 320 29.57 -12.03 -29.54
CA ALA A 320 28.21 -11.50 -29.51
C ALA A 320 27.95 -10.69 -28.23
N ASP A 321 28.45 -11.16 -27.08
CA ASP A 321 28.33 -10.43 -25.80
C ASP A 321 29.21 -9.16 -25.78
N LEU A 322 30.38 -9.16 -26.46
CA LEU A 322 31.18 -7.94 -26.66
C LEU A 322 30.42 -6.90 -27.49
N ILE A 323 29.73 -7.33 -28.55
CA ILE A 323 28.88 -6.47 -29.38
C ILE A 323 27.72 -5.93 -28.56
N ALA A 324 27.02 -6.76 -27.77
CA ALA A 324 25.95 -6.34 -26.88
C ALA A 324 26.45 -5.33 -25.83
N THR A 325 27.65 -5.53 -25.28
CA THR A 325 28.30 -4.62 -24.33
C THR A 325 28.61 -3.28 -24.98
N ARG A 326 29.16 -3.29 -26.21
CA ARG A 326 29.38 -2.06 -27.00
C ARG A 326 28.09 -1.27 -27.18
N ASP A 327 27.02 -1.94 -27.62
CA ASP A 327 25.74 -1.31 -27.89
C ASP A 327 25.10 -0.76 -26.62
N HIS A 328 25.27 -1.46 -25.50
CA HIS A 328 24.81 -0.99 -24.17
C HIS A 328 25.54 0.29 -23.74
N ILE A 329 26.88 0.31 -23.85
CA ILE A 329 27.69 1.49 -23.50
C ILE A 329 27.35 2.67 -24.44
N ALA A 330 27.17 2.43 -25.72
CA ALA A 330 26.76 3.45 -26.69
C ALA A 330 25.39 4.05 -26.34
N GLY A 331 24.43 3.21 -25.93
CA GLY A 331 23.11 3.64 -25.46
C GLY A 331 23.18 4.51 -24.19
N GLN A 332 24.02 4.14 -23.22
CA GLN A 332 24.24 4.94 -22.01
C GLN A 332 24.87 6.30 -22.32
N LEU A 333 25.87 6.36 -23.19
CA LEU A 333 26.49 7.62 -23.62
C LEU A 333 25.54 8.52 -24.40
N SER A 334 24.70 7.94 -25.27
CA SER A 334 23.66 8.68 -25.98
C SER A 334 22.62 9.31 -25.02
N SER A 335 22.30 8.62 -23.93
CA SER A 335 21.39 9.17 -22.90
C SER A 335 22.04 10.31 -22.11
N ILE A 336 23.36 10.33 -21.95
CA ILE A 336 24.08 11.45 -21.33
C ILE A 336 24.09 12.66 -22.28
N ASP A 337 24.43 12.47 -23.54
CA ASP A 337 24.55 13.55 -24.54
C ASP A 337 23.19 14.23 -24.82
N GLY A 338 22.04 13.48 -24.78
CA GLY A 338 20.68 14.02 -24.90
C GLY A 338 20.01 14.41 -23.57
N GLY A 339 20.65 14.12 -22.45
CA GLY A 339 20.05 14.25 -21.11
C GLY A 339 19.78 15.70 -20.69
N ASP A 340 20.65 16.63 -21.07
CA ASP A 340 20.50 18.03 -20.71
C ASP A 340 19.25 18.66 -21.35
N GLU A 341 18.93 18.34 -22.59
CA GLU A 341 17.72 18.79 -23.27
C GLU A 341 16.45 18.21 -22.62
N GLN A 342 16.51 16.92 -22.24
CA GLN A 342 15.40 16.26 -21.55
C GLN A 342 15.18 16.84 -20.15
N VAL A 343 16.25 17.12 -19.40
CA VAL A 343 16.18 17.78 -18.10
C VAL A 343 15.56 19.17 -18.25
N GLU A 344 16.00 19.99 -19.20
CA GLU A 344 15.45 21.33 -19.43
C GLU A 344 13.95 21.29 -19.80
N ALA A 345 13.57 20.36 -20.67
CA ALA A 345 12.17 20.17 -21.04
C ALA A 345 11.30 19.77 -19.83
N LEU A 346 11.81 18.83 -19.01
CA LEU A 346 11.11 18.34 -17.83
C LEU A 346 11.06 19.42 -16.72
N GLU A 347 12.12 20.24 -16.56
CA GLU A 347 12.12 21.39 -15.66
C GLU A 347 11.05 22.43 -16.04
N LYS A 348 10.92 22.74 -17.32
CA LYS A 348 9.86 23.62 -17.82
C LYS A 348 8.47 23.04 -17.53
N GLN A 349 8.29 21.73 -17.74
CA GLN A 349 7.04 21.05 -17.44
C GLN A 349 6.72 21.08 -15.93
N VAL A 350 7.69 20.79 -15.08
CA VAL A 350 7.57 20.85 -13.60
C VAL A 350 7.18 22.26 -13.16
N ALA A 351 7.81 23.31 -13.73
CA ALA A 351 7.49 24.71 -13.41
C ALA A 351 6.03 25.07 -13.78
N ILE A 352 5.55 24.65 -14.94
CA ILE A 352 4.16 24.87 -15.37
C ILE A 352 3.17 24.15 -14.44
N LEU A 353 3.45 22.89 -14.11
CA LEU A 353 2.60 22.08 -13.23
C LEU A 353 2.59 22.62 -11.79
N LEU A 354 3.74 23.12 -11.32
CA LEU A 354 3.87 23.77 -10.01
C LEU A 354 2.99 25.02 -9.93
N GLU A 355 3.06 25.89 -10.93
CA GLU A 355 2.22 27.10 -10.98
C GLU A 355 0.73 26.76 -11.02
N LYS A 356 0.37 25.72 -11.76
CA LYS A 356 -1.02 25.23 -11.80
C LYS A 356 -1.49 24.72 -10.45
N ALA A 357 -0.68 23.89 -9.79
CA ALA A 357 -0.96 23.37 -8.45
C ALA A 357 -1.07 24.52 -7.42
N ARG A 358 -0.18 25.53 -7.47
CA ARG A 358 -0.24 26.72 -6.61
C ARG A 358 -1.51 27.53 -6.79
N LYS A 359 -1.97 27.71 -8.02
CA LYS A 359 -3.24 28.41 -8.30
C LYS A 359 -4.43 27.68 -7.70
N GLN A 360 -4.48 26.34 -7.85
CA GLN A 360 -5.55 25.53 -7.24
C GLN A 360 -5.46 25.55 -5.71
N ALA A 361 -4.26 25.50 -5.14
CA ALA A 361 -4.07 25.62 -3.70
C ALA A 361 -4.59 26.96 -3.17
N ALA A 362 -4.30 28.07 -3.85
CA ALA A 362 -4.79 29.38 -3.44
C ALA A 362 -6.33 29.48 -3.49
N LEU A 363 -6.98 28.88 -4.49
CA LEU A 363 -8.44 28.79 -4.55
C LEU A 363 -9.01 27.96 -3.39
N LEU A 364 -8.38 26.84 -3.06
CA LEU A 364 -8.75 25.99 -1.95
C LEU A 364 -8.61 26.73 -0.61
N THR A 365 -7.48 27.42 -0.40
CA THR A 365 -7.23 28.26 0.77
C THR A 365 -8.30 29.35 0.93
N ALA A 366 -8.69 30.02 -0.15
CA ALA A 366 -9.73 31.06 -0.10
C ALA A 366 -11.08 30.50 0.37
N VAL A 367 -11.47 29.31 -0.12
CA VAL A 367 -12.71 28.64 0.31
C VAL A 367 -12.63 28.26 1.78
N ARG A 368 -11.50 27.70 2.22
CA ARG A 368 -11.23 27.34 3.62
C ARG A 368 -11.29 28.54 4.56
N GLN A 369 -10.65 29.64 4.19
CA GLN A 369 -10.67 30.88 4.98
C GLN A 369 -12.06 31.48 5.10
N LYS A 370 -12.86 31.41 4.05
CA LYS A 370 -14.26 31.85 4.10
C LYS A 370 -15.06 30.99 5.08
N SER A 371 -14.91 29.67 5.02
CA SER A 371 -15.60 28.73 5.90
C SER A 371 -15.10 28.85 7.35
N ALA A 372 -13.84 29.13 7.57
CA ALA A 372 -13.27 29.39 8.89
C ALA A 372 -14.01 30.52 9.61
N LYS A 373 -14.36 31.61 8.92
CA LYS A 373 -15.14 32.71 9.51
C LYS A 373 -16.56 32.29 9.93
N THR A 374 -17.17 31.42 9.15
CA THR A 374 -18.47 30.82 9.51
C THR A 374 -18.35 29.94 10.77
N ILE A 375 -17.32 29.09 10.81
CA ILE A 375 -17.01 28.24 11.96
C ILE A 375 -16.76 29.07 13.22
N GLU A 376 -15.93 30.13 13.13
CA GLU A 376 -15.64 31.02 14.25
C GLU A 376 -16.91 31.65 14.85
N ALA A 377 -17.80 32.15 13.98
CA ALA A 377 -19.06 32.75 14.39
C ALA A 377 -20.01 31.74 15.04
N GLU A 378 -20.18 30.58 14.43
CA GLU A 378 -21.05 29.51 14.93
C GLU A 378 -20.51 28.89 16.23
N MET A 379 -19.21 28.67 16.34
CA MET A 379 -18.58 28.22 17.58
C MET A 379 -18.83 29.19 18.73
N LYS A 380 -18.73 30.49 18.51
CA LYS A 380 -19.07 31.50 19.51
C LYS A 380 -20.54 31.42 19.92
N GLN A 381 -21.45 31.28 18.96
CA GLN A 381 -22.87 31.18 19.22
C GLN A 381 -23.22 29.95 20.06
N ARG A 382 -22.57 28.79 19.81
CA ARG A 382 -22.80 27.54 20.54
C ARG A 382 -22.12 27.48 21.90
N LEU A 383 -20.93 28.08 22.06
CA LEU A 383 -20.15 28.01 23.30
C LEU A 383 -20.63 28.98 24.39
N VAL A 384 -21.20 30.12 24.02
CA VAL A 384 -21.75 31.08 24.99
C VAL A 384 -22.86 30.45 25.89
N PRO A 385 -23.88 29.76 25.35
CA PRO A 385 -24.86 29.05 26.17
C PRO A 385 -24.29 27.90 26.99
N LEU A 386 -23.19 27.32 26.56
CA LEU A 386 -22.44 26.26 27.23
C LEU A 386 -21.56 26.78 28.39
N GLY A 387 -21.78 28.02 28.87
CA GLY A 387 -21.10 28.60 30.04
C GLY A 387 -19.70 29.17 29.73
N ILE A 388 -19.45 29.57 28.48
CA ILE A 388 -18.22 30.28 28.09
C ILE A 388 -18.59 31.65 27.48
N PRO A 389 -19.09 32.60 28.29
CA PRO A 389 -19.67 33.85 27.77
C PRO A 389 -18.65 34.78 27.09
N ASN A 390 -17.37 34.66 27.43
CA ASN A 390 -16.30 35.48 26.89
C ASN A 390 -15.39 34.69 25.92
N VAL A 391 -15.95 33.65 25.28
CA VAL A 391 -15.19 32.81 24.35
C VAL A 391 -14.63 33.62 23.19
N ARG A 392 -13.37 33.37 22.89
CA ARG A 392 -12.71 33.73 21.63
C ARG A 392 -12.26 32.45 20.96
N PHE A 393 -12.70 32.27 19.74
CA PHE A 393 -12.33 31.14 18.90
C PHE A 393 -11.91 31.67 17.55
N GLU A 394 -10.70 31.37 17.13
CA GLU A 394 -10.11 31.80 15.87
C GLU A 394 -9.44 30.63 15.17
N ILE A 395 -9.48 30.62 13.85
CA ILE A 395 -8.83 29.62 13.01
C ILE A 395 -7.67 30.28 12.30
N ALA A 396 -6.46 29.92 12.72
CA ALA A 396 -5.22 30.41 12.13
C ALA A 396 -4.80 29.52 10.96
N PHE A 397 -4.34 30.17 9.89
CA PHE A 397 -3.77 29.53 8.72
C PHE A 397 -2.29 29.87 8.62
N ALA A 398 -1.45 28.86 8.39
CA ALA A 398 -0.04 29.00 8.05
C ALA A 398 0.26 28.18 6.79
N ASP A 399 1.22 28.64 6.01
CA ASP A 399 1.69 27.90 4.83
C ASP A 399 2.63 26.78 5.26
N LYS A 400 2.35 25.53 4.87
CA LYS A 400 3.20 24.36 5.09
C LYS A 400 3.88 23.86 3.81
N GLY A 401 3.73 24.61 2.72
CA GLY A 401 4.13 24.18 1.38
C GLY A 401 3.13 23.19 0.75
N LEU A 402 3.40 22.82 -0.50
CA LEU A 402 2.53 21.93 -1.26
C LEU A 402 2.53 20.51 -0.68
N SER A 403 1.35 19.98 -0.39
CA SER A 403 1.10 18.63 0.08
C SER A 403 -0.14 18.03 -0.60
N SER A 404 -0.45 16.76 -0.35
CA SER A 404 -1.61 16.08 -0.96
C SER A 404 -2.97 16.71 -0.60
N ASN A 405 -3.05 17.48 0.48
CA ASN A 405 -4.27 18.13 0.98
C ASN A 405 -4.23 19.66 0.94
N GLY A 406 -3.33 20.25 0.15
CA GLY A 406 -3.19 21.71 0.01
C GLY A 406 -1.92 22.26 0.64
N THR A 407 -1.89 23.58 0.80
CA THR A 407 -0.77 24.31 1.41
C THR A 407 -1.07 24.78 2.84
N ASP A 408 -2.30 24.54 3.32
CA ASP A 408 -2.77 25.10 4.57
C ASP A 408 -2.43 24.21 5.76
N LYS A 409 -1.75 24.78 6.74
CA LYS A 409 -1.70 24.29 8.11
C LYS A 409 -2.74 25.06 8.92
N VAL A 410 -3.75 24.34 9.42
CA VAL A 410 -4.85 24.93 10.20
C VAL A 410 -4.61 24.70 11.67
N SER A 411 -4.82 25.76 12.47
CA SER A 411 -4.70 25.70 13.94
C SER A 411 -5.91 26.38 14.59
N PHE A 412 -6.66 25.63 15.42
CA PHE A 412 -7.75 26.17 16.20
C PHE A 412 -7.22 26.83 17.46
N LEU A 413 -7.45 28.12 17.58
CA LEU A 413 -7.05 28.95 18.71
C LEU A 413 -8.28 29.24 19.58
N PHE A 414 -8.13 29.09 20.89
CA PHE A 414 -9.22 29.23 21.85
C PHE A 414 -8.78 30.03 23.08
N SER A 415 -9.72 30.79 23.62
CA SER A 415 -9.62 31.38 24.95
C SER A 415 -11.03 31.48 25.57
N ALA A 416 -11.17 31.01 26.80
CA ALA A 416 -12.43 31.10 27.57
C ALA A 416 -12.65 32.48 28.17
N ASN A 417 -11.62 33.32 28.32
CA ASN A 417 -11.67 34.60 29.02
C ASN A 417 -11.05 35.72 28.17
N LYS A 418 -11.50 36.94 28.43
CA LYS A 418 -10.95 38.15 27.75
C LYS A 418 -9.51 38.43 28.07
N SER A 419 -9.08 38.10 29.28
CA SER A 419 -7.73 38.37 29.81
C SER A 419 -6.69 37.31 29.43
N THR A 420 -7.10 36.12 29.02
CA THR A 420 -6.19 35.04 28.62
C THR A 420 -5.88 35.17 27.14
N PRO A 421 -4.60 35.08 26.70
CA PRO A 421 -4.28 35.09 25.28
C PRO A 421 -4.91 33.91 24.54
N LEU A 422 -5.15 34.07 23.25
CA LEU A 422 -5.51 32.95 22.38
C LEU A 422 -4.34 31.97 22.33
N GLN A 423 -4.65 30.70 22.55
CA GLN A 423 -3.69 29.62 22.50
C GLN A 423 -4.28 28.43 21.75
N PRO A 424 -3.45 27.53 21.20
CA PRO A 424 -3.95 26.33 20.56
C PRO A 424 -4.90 25.56 21.50
N VAL A 425 -6.03 25.08 20.98
CA VAL A 425 -7.01 24.29 21.74
C VAL A 425 -6.33 23.13 22.49
N THR A 426 -5.25 22.63 21.96
CA THR A 426 -4.44 21.53 22.54
C THR A 426 -3.77 21.90 23.86
N GLN A 427 -3.59 23.20 24.14
CA GLN A 427 -2.94 23.72 25.34
C GLN A 427 -3.95 24.20 26.40
N VAL A 428 -5.23 24.03 26.14
CA VAL A 428 -6.29 24.41 27.08
C VAL A 428 -6.27 23.48 28.28
N ALA A 429 -6.17 24.04 29.46
CA ALA A 429 -6.00 23.28 30.71
C ALA A 429 -7.27 22.57 31.21
N SER A 430 -8.47 23.04 30.80
CA SER A 430 -9.75 22.52 31.31
C SER A 430 -10.34 21.45 30.41
N GLY A 431 -10.38 20.20 30.89
CA GLY A 431 -11.03 19.09 30.17
C GLY A 431 -12.50 19.35 29.85
N GLY A 432 -13.24 20.00 30.76
CA GLY A 432 -14.63 20.36 30.52
C GLY A 432 -14.81 21.43 29.44
N GLU A 433 -13.89 22.37 29.28
CA GLU A 433 -13.92 23.35 28.19
C GLU A 433 -13.67 22.69 26.83
N ILE A 434 -12.67 21.82 26.77
CA ILE A 434 -12.37 21.04 25.57
C ILE A 434 -13.56 20.17 25.16
N ALA A 435 -14.22 19.51 26.12
CA ALA A 435 -15.40 18.68 25.84
C ALA A 435 -16.56 19.51 25.22
N ARG A 436 -16.79 20.73 25.71
CA ARG A 436 -17.78 21.64 25.13
C ARG A 436 -17.41 22.15 23.74
N VAL A 437 -16.14 22.45 23.50
CA VAL A 437 -15.62 22.79 22.18
C VAL A 437 -15.83 21.62 21.21
N MET A 438 -15.48 20.40 21.64
CA MET A 438 -15.68 19.21 20.82
C MET A 438 -17.15 18.91 20.53
N LEU A 439 -18.02 19.01 21.52
CA LEU A 439 -19.46 18.85 21.31
C LEU A 439 -19.99 19.85 20.26
N SER A 440 -19.58 21.13 20.39
CA SER A 440 -19.95 22.17 19.44
C SER A 440 -19.47 21.90 18.03
N LEU A 441 -18.19 21.49 17.86
CA LEU A 441 -17.63 21.10 16.58
C LEU A 441 -18.34 19.88 15.97
N LYS A 442 -18.60 18.84 16.77
CA LYS A 442 -19.33 17.66 16.32
C LYS A 442 -20.76 17.99 15.89
N ALA A 443 -21.44 18.87 16.59
CA ALA A 443 -22.77 19.33 16.19
C ALA A 443 -22.75 20.06 14.83
N MET A 444 -21.72 20.88 14.57
CA MET A 444 -21.54 21.55 13.27
C MET A 444 -21.23 20.55 12.14
N ILE A 445 -20.27 19.66 12.38
CA ILE A 445 -19.87 18.63 11.39
C ILE A 445 -21.03 17.69 11.11
N SER A 446 -21.81 17.36 12.13
CA SER A 446 -22.95 16.46 11.99
C SER A 446 -23.99 16.95 10.98
N GLY A 447 -24.09 18.26 10.73
CA GLY A 447 -24.88 18.83 9.63
C GLY A 447 -24.37 18.47 8.23
N ALA A 448 -23.07 18.26 8.06
CA ALA A 448 -22.41 18.07 6.77
C ALA A 448 -22.01 16.60 6.48
N VAL A 449 -21.71 15.79 7.49
CA VAL A 449 -21.30 14.37 7.36
C VAL A 449 -22.41 13.44 7.79
N LYS A 450 -22.72 12.44 6.96
CA LYS A 450 -23.71 11.41 7.29
C LYS A 450 -23.06 10.26 8.08
N LEU A 451 -22.79 10.46 9.37
CA LEU A 451 -22.38 9.39 10.28
C LEU A 451 -23.61 8.73 10.90
N PRO A 452 -23.76 7.40 10.84
CA PRO A 452 -24.92 6.69 11.36
C PRO A 452 -25.12 6.83 12.87
N THR A 453 -24.03 6.72 13.65
CA THR A 453 -24.10 6.69 15.11
C THR A 453 -22.98 7.51 15.73
N ILE A 454 -23.30 8.34 16.72
CA ILE A 454 -22.34 9.10 17.52
C ILE A 454 -22.54 8.71 18.99
N ILE A 455 -21.45 8.35 19.66
CA ILE A 455 -21.46 7.98 21.09
C ILE A 455 -20.64 8.99 21.87
N PHE A 456 -21.24 9.63 22.86
CA PHE A 456 -20.59 10.53 23.80
C PHE A 456 -20.36 9.82 25.14
N ASP A 457 -19.10 9.68 25.54
CA ASP A 457 -18.71 9.02 26.77
C ASP A 457 -18.19 10.05 27.79
N GLU A 458 -18.97 10.27 28.84
CA GLU A 458 -18.65 11.13 30.00
C GLU A 458 -18.13 12.53 29.61
N ILE A 459 -18.70 13.12 28.54
CA ILE A 459 -18.33 14.49 28.10
C ILE A 459 -18.87 15.58 29.04
N ASP A 460 -19.71 15.20 29.97
CA ASP A 460 -20.41 16.02 30.96
C ASP A 460 -19.58 16.22 32.26
N THR A 461 -18.34 15.79 32.29
CA THR A 461 -17.46 15.95 33.44
C THR A 461 -17.19 17.44 33.72
N GLY A 462 -17.42 17.87 34.96
CA GLY A 462 -17.20 19.25 35.42
C GLY A 462 -18.26 20.26 34.98
N VAL A 463 -19.42 19.80 34.54
CA VAL A 463 -20.57 20.65 34.24
C VAL A 463 -21.77 20.28 35.15
N SER A 464 -22.71 21.19 35.31
CA SER A 464 -23.93 20.95 36.10
C SER A 464 -25.06 21.93 35.70
N GLY A 465 -26.28 21.65 36.16
CA GLY A 465 -27.42 22.54 36.03
C GLY A 465 -27.71 22.93 34.58
N LYS A 466 -27.85 24.24 34.32
CA LYS A 466 -28.23 24.77 33.00
C LYS A 466 -27.24 24.44 31.88
N ILE A 467 -25.97 24.28 32.20
CA ILE A 467 -24.97 23.92 31.16
C ILE A 467 -25.21 22.49 30.68
N ALA A 468 -25.46 21.54 31.61
CA ALA A 468 -25.76 20.15 31.27
C ALA A 468 -27.07 20.07 30.45
N GLU A 469 -28.08 20.88 30.77
CA GLU A 469 -29.32 20.96 29.98
C GLU A 469 -29.03 21.45 28.55
N LYS A 470 -28.21 22.48 28.37
CA LYS A 470 -27.82 22.97 27.03
C LYS A 470 -26.99 21.98 26.24
N MET A 471 -26.10 21.21 26.88
CA MET A 471 -25.41 20.10 26.23
C MET A 471 -26.37 19.03 25.74
N ALA A 472 -27.38 18.70 26.59
CA ALA A 472 -28.42 17.74 26.22
C ALA A 472 -29.29 18.23 25.05
N ASP A 473 -29.62 19.55 25.01
CA ASP A 473 -30.35 20.16 23.89
C ASP A 473 -29.57 19.97 22.56
N ILE A 474 -28.26 20.22 22.55
CA ILE A 474 -27.40 20.03 21.37
C ILE A 474 -27.37 18.55 20.94
N MET A 475 -27.23 17.61 21.89
CA MET A 475 -27.22 16.17 21.58
C MET A 475 -28.60 15.71 21.04
N ALA A 476 -29.69 16.21 21.59
CA ALA A 476 -31.02 15.93 21.08
C ALA A 476 -31.24 16.51 19.68
N GLU A 477 -30.81 17.76 19.43
CA GLU A 477 -30.81 18.38 18.08
C GLU A 477 -30.07 17.50 17.06
N MET A 478 -28.89 17.01 17.43
CA MET A 478 -28.11 16.09 16.56
C MET A 478 -28.87 14.80 16.28
N GLY A 479 -29.63 14.26 17.26
CA GLY A 479 -30.44 13.05 17.11
C GLY A 479 -31.67 13.26 16.20
N HIS A 480 -32.20 14.46 16.11
CA HIS A 480 -33.34 14.77 15.22
C HIS A 480 -33.01 14.79 13.74
N LEU A 481 -31.71 14.92 13.38
CA LEU A 481 -31.23 14.98 12.00
C LEU A 481 -31.08 13.58 11.34
N GLU A 482 -32.02 12.67 11.59
CA GLU A 482 -31.96 11.27 11.09
C GLU A 482 -30.67 10.54 11.51
N ARG A 483 -30.28 10.74 12.77
CA ARG A 483 -29.08 10.14 13.34
C ARG A 483 -29.37 9.48 14.66
N GLN A 484 -28.43 8.69 15.09
CA GLN A 484 -28.45 8.09 16.40
C GLN A 484 -27.33 8.73 17.24
N VAL A 485 -27.73 9.34 18.35
CA VAL A 485 -26.81 9.87 19.35
C VAL A 485 -27.01 9.08 20.63
N ILE A 486 -25.93 8.55 21.17
CA ILE A 486 -25.94 7.81 22.45
C ILE A 486 -25.02 8.57 23.41
N SER A 487 -25.56 8.99 24.55
CA SER A 487 -24.77 9.62 25.61
C SER A 487 -24.66 8.74 26.84
N ILE A 488 -23.43 8.44 27.24
CA ILE A 488 -23.14 7.81 28.52
C ILE A 488 -22.93 8.94 29.53
N THR A 489 -23.83 9.04 30.51
CA THR A 489 -23.89 10.20 31.42
C THR A 489 -24.16 9.79 32.87
N HIS A 490 -23.72 10.64 33.78
CA HIS A 490 -24.07 10.59 35.20
C HIS A 490 -24.95 11.78 35.62
N LEU A 491 -25.32 12.68 34.68
CA LEU A 491 -26.11 13.87 34.96
C LEU A 491 -27.59 13.64 34.67
N PRO A 492 -28.50 13.88 35.67
CA PRO A 492 -29.95 13.69 35.48
C PRO A 492 -30.54 14.62 34.43
N GLN A 493 -29.96 15.81 34.20
CA GLN A 493 -30.41 16.75 33.18
C GLN A 493 -30.22 16.20 31.76
N ILE A 494 -29.13 15.48 31.52
CA ILE A 494 -28.86 14.84 30.23
C ILE A 494 -29.74 13.59 30.10
N ALA A 495 -29.81 12.78 31.18
CA ALA A 495 -30.58 11.54 31.18
C ALA A 495 -32.08 11.79 30.91
N ALA A 496 -32.61 12.90 31.41
CA ALA A 496 -34.04 13.27 31.22
C ALA A 496 -34.38 13.63 29.76
N LYS A 497 -33.41 14.11 28.96
CA LYS A 497 -33.60 14.52 27.54
C LYS A 497 -33.57 13.37 26.54
N GLY A 498 -33.01 12.21 26.90
CA GLY A 498 -32.97 11.06 26.00
C GLY A 498 -34.36 10.56 25.63
N SER A 499 -34.61 10.19 24.38
CA SER A 499 -35.84 9.52 23.94
C SER A 499 -35.93 8.10 24.50
N HIS A 500 -34.78 7.42 24.56
CA HIS A 500 -34.61 6.09 25.13
C HIS A 500 -33.58 6.14 26.26
N HIS A 501 -33.86 5.41 27.33
CA HIS A 501 -33.01 5.40 28.52
C HIS A 501 -32.65 3.96 28.89
N TYR A 502 -31.38 3.68 28.91
CA TYR A 502 -30.81 2.39 29.27
C TYR A 502 -30.09 2.52 30.61
N LYS A 503 -30.24 1.51 31.47
CA LYS A 503 -29.49 1.42 32.73
C LYS A 503 -28.56 0.23 32.73
N VAL A 504 -27.30 0.47 33.06
CA VAL A 504 -26.33 -0.57 33.30
C VAL A 504 -26.35 -0.90 34.79
N LEU A 505 -26.54 -2.19 35.07
CA LEU A 505 -26.67 -2.74 36.43
C LEU A 505 -25.56 -3.75 36.64
N LYS A 506 -25.07 -3.83 37.87
CA LYS A 506 -24.21 -4.94 38.33
C LYS A 506 -25.06 -5.84 39.23
N GLU A 507 -25.01 -7.11 38.98
CA GLU A 507 -25.63 -8.14 39.82
C GLU A 507 -24.55 -9.06 40.36
N GLU A 508 -24.55 -9.25 41.67
CA GLU A 508 -23.71 -10.25 42.30
C GLU A 508 -24.39 -11.61 42.23
N THR A 509 -23.76 -12.59 41.62
CA THR A 509 -24.24 -13.97 41.55
C THR A 509 -23.26 -14.88 42.23
N GLU A 510 -23.68 -16.12 42.51
CA GLU A 510 -22.79 -17.14 43.08
C GLU A 510 -21.53 -17.41 42.25
N GLN A 511 -21.54 -17.05 40.96
CA GLN A 511 -20.42 -17.21 40.00
C GLN A 511 -19.60 -15.94 39.82
N GLY A 512 -19.91 -14.86 40.56
CA GLY A 512 -19.24 -13.56 40.48
C GLY A 512 -20.14 -12.42 40.01
N THR A 513 -19.56 -11.24 39.84
CA THR A 513 -20.28 -10.04 39.39
C THR A 513 -20.58 -10.11 37.90
N ILE A 514 -21.80 -9.92 37.51
CA ILE A 514 -22.21 -9.78 36.10
C ILE A 514 -22.76 -8.38 35.83
N SER A 515 -22.50 -7.90 34.60
CA SER A 515 -23.03 -6.63 34.11
C SER A 515 -24.18 -6.88 33.13
N GLN A 516 -25.29 -6.20 33.32
CA GLN A 516 -26.45 -6.23 32.43
C GLN A 516 -26.83 -4.81 32.00
N MET A 517 -27.47 -4.67 30.84
CA MET A 517 -28.03 -3.42 30.36
C MET A 517 -29.50 -3.65 30.03
N LYS A 518 -30.36 -2.77 30.52
CA LYS A 518 -31.82 -2.85 30.32
C LYS A 518 -32.37 -1.49 29.87
N GLU A 519 -33.30 -1.50 28.93
CA GLU A 519 -34.10 -0.32 28.61
C GLU A 519 -35.13 -0.07 29.74
N LEU A 520 -35.23 1.18 30.16
CA LEU A 520 -36.13 1.58 31.23
C LEU A 520 -37.49 2.01 30.67
N ASN A 521 -38.57 1.51 31.27
CA ASN A 521 -39.88 2.02 31.00
C ASN A 521 -40.10 3.40 31.68
N SER A 522 -41.24 4.06 31.44
CA SER A 522 -41.50 5.40 31.92
C SER A 522 -41.45 5.54 33.46
N GLU A 523 -41.89 4.53 34.22
CA GLU A 523 -41.84 4.55 35.67
C GLU A 523 -40.44 4.35 36.20
N GLN A 524 -39.73 3.34 35.69
CA GLN A 524 -38.33 3.05 36.01
C GLN A 524 -37.43 4.24 35.69
N ARG A 525 -37.74 4.98 34.62
CA ARG A 525 -37.00 6.16 34.22
C ARG A 525 -37.17 7.31 35.24
N VAL A 526 -38.38 7.50 35.81
CA VAL A 526 -38.60 8.46 36.89
C VAL A 526 -37.78 8.08 38.12
N GLU A 527 -37.78 6.79 38.49
CA GLU A 527 -37.04 6.28 39.64
C GLU A 527 -35.52 6.46 39.44
N GLU A 528 -34.98 6.14 38.28
CA GLU A 528 -33.57 6.29 37.98
C GLU A 528 -33.14 7.76 38.06
N ILE A 529 -33.89 8.68 37.44
CA ILE A 529 -33.58 10.10 37.50
C ILE A 529 -33.70 10.63 38.94
N ALA A 530 -34.67 10.16 39.70
CA ALA A 530 -34.81 10.52 41.13
C ALA A 530 -33.62 10.01 41.95
N GLN A 531 -33.13 8.79 41.67
CA GLN A 531 -31.92 8.22 42.27
C GLN A 531 -30.67 9.04 41.92
N MET A 532 -30.53 9.46 40.67
CA MET A 532 -29.45 10.34 40.24
C MET A 532 -29.46 11.72 40.93
N LEU A 533 -30.63 12.23 41.29
CA LEU A 533 -30.80 13.50 41.99
C LEU A 533 -30.54 13.43 43.49
N SER A 534 -30.90 12.33 44.15
CA SER A 534 -30.88 12.21 45.61
C SER A 534 -29.86 11.22 46.18
N GLY A 535 -29.20 10.45 45.31
CA GLY A 535 -28.31 9.36 45.74
C GLY A 535 -29.10 8.10 46.15
N SER A 536 -28.71 7.44 47.26
CA SER A 536 -29.28 6.16 47.66
C SER A 536 -30.74 6.22 48.11
N ASP A 537 -31.15 7.35 48.72
CA ASP A 537 -32.49 7.47 49.30
C ASP A 537 -33.44 8.29 48.42
N ILE A 538 -34.35 7.58 47.75
CA ILE A 538 -35.34 8.22 46.88
C ILE A 538 -36.40 8.91 47.72
N THR A 539 -36.37 10.24 47.74
CA THR A 539 -37.35 11.07 48.45
C THR A 539 -38.55 11.44 47.54
N GLN A 540 -39.68 11.77 48.13
CA GLN A 540 -40.83 12.28 47.37
C GLN A 540 -40.53 13.57 46.61
N ALA A 541 -39.65 14.42 47.15
CA ALA A 541 -39.17 15.62 46.47
C ALA A 541 -38.32 15.27 45.24
N ALA A 542 -37.43 14.26 45.33
CA ALA A 542 -36.66 13.79 44.21
C ALA A 542 -37.52 13.21 43.07
N LEU A 543 -38.56 12.45 43.43
CA LEU A 543 -39.53 11.93 42.46
C LEU A 543 -40.32 13.05 41.77
N ALA A 544 -40.72 14.09 42.52
CA ALA A 544 -41.41 15.26 41.95
C ALA A 544 -40.47 16.00 40.95
N ASN A 545 -39.22 16.26 41.33
CA ASN A 545 -38.25 16.91 40.48
C ASN A 545 -37.89 16.06 39.23
N ALA A 546 -37.78 14.74 39.37
CA ALA A 546 -37.57 13.84 38.25
C ALA A 546 -38.71 13.90 37.23
N ARG A 547 -39.96 13.92 37.72
CA ARG A 547 -41.17 14.08 36.87
C ARG A 547 -41.19 15.43 36.17
N GLU A 548 -40.79 16.51 36.83
CA GLU A 548 -40.71 17.85 36.25
C GLU A 548 -39.63 17.90 35.13
N LEU A 549 -38.43 17.37 35.39
CA LEU A 549 -37.38 17.25 34.37
C LEU A 549 -37.84 16.46 33.14
N LEU A 550 -38.56 15.38 33.32
CA LEU A 550 -39.09 14.58 32.21
C LEU A 550 -40.22 15.29 31.45
N ARG A 551 -41.11 16.03 32.16
CA ARG A 551 -42.21 16.78 31.53
C ARG A 551 -41.75 17.98 30.74
N SER A 552 -40.72 18.70 31.20
CA SER A 552 -40.14 19.84 30.48
C SER A 552 -39.49 19.43 29.14
N ASN A 553 -39.40 18.15 28.87
CA ASN A 553 -38.70 17.55 27.72
C ASN A 553 -39.62 16.74 26.78
N CYS A 554 -40.95 16.65 27.07
CA CYS A 554 -41.91 16.16 26.08
C CYS A 554 -42.20 17.27 25.06
N PRO A 555 -42.03 16.99 23.72
CA PRO A 555 -42.34 17.96 22.68
C PRO A 555 -43.80 18.37 22.66
#